data_94b9af3ab284789e6aab2bd733526852
#
_entry.id   94b9af3ab284789e6aab2bd733526852
#
_cell.length_a   1.000
_cell.length_b   1.000
_cell.length_c   1.000
_cell.angle_alpha   90.00
_cell.angle_beta   90.00
_cell.angle_gamma   90.00
#
_symmetry.space_group_name_H-M   'P 1'
#
loop_
_entity.id
_entity.type
_entity.pdbx_description
1 polymer ?
#
loop_
_entity_poly.entity_id
_entity_poly.type
_entity_poly.pdbx_seq_one_letter_code
_entity_poly.pdbx_strand_id
1 'polypeptide(L)'
;TVYWPPYRVDLSLNLVILLLLATFVLAYSALRALAALFDLPRQAKRWRAQQKERALHASLLDALSYLLAGRFIRARKSAQAALSQEKTLGASGVNLVNAAQFRALSQLVAAESAQALQDRAGRDEHLKQALEDPSQRHTALGQETREGAQLRAARWALDDRDAAAALAWLDELPLGAARRTLALRVKLKAARLAHRTVDALETARLLAKHRAFPGNAAQSIVRGLVTELINGAYDTTQLLQVWNSLESAERDMPELAIGASERMVALQGDAGIARDWLVPLWERMVASPDNSTSGLGEYQSIKLVRALELGLESLDAPWLARIESAQQRNPRDARLQYLAGMACLKRQLWGRAQLLLTQAVTGLRDPVLHRNAWRALAQLAEQRGDDAAAAQAWKRAAQGS
;
A
#
# COMPACT_ATOMS: atom_id res chain seq x y z
N THR A 1 36.43 29.93 89.03
CA THR A 1 37.89 29.81 89.14
C THR A 1 38.30 28.35 88.82
N VAL A 2 39.20 28.24 87.84
CA VAL A 2 39.83 26.93 87.46
C VAL A 2 41.20 26.90 88.17
N TYR A 3 41.40 25.88 88.99
CA TYR A 3 42.66 25.68 89.73
C TYR A 3 43.56 24.69 88.99
N TRP A 4 44.71 25.18 88.47
CA TRP A 4 45.78 24.35 87.92
C TRP A 4 47.08 24.72 88.63
N PRO A 5 47.52 23.95 89.66
CA PRO A 5 48.72 24.37 90.40
C PRO A 5 49.94 24.54 89.49
N PRO A 6 50.71 25.63 89.58
CA PRO A 6 50.66 26.78 90.49
C PRO A 6 49.77 27.97 90.06
N TYR A 7 48.95 27.89 89.00
CA TYR A 7 48.21 29.02 88.41
C TYR A 7 46.74 28.97 88.86
N ARG A 8 46.22 30.16 89.20
CA ARG A 8 44.81 30.41 89.50
C ARG A 8 44.27 31.32 88.39
N VAL A 9 43.34 30.77 87.59
CA VAL A 9 42.73 31.55 86.46
C VAL A 9 41.29 31.88 86.85
N ASP A 10 40.98 33.14 87.12
CA ASP A 10 39.63 33.63 87.33
C ASP A 10 38.98 33.99 86.00
N LEU A 11 38.05 33.16 85.53
CA LEU A 11 37.30 33.31 84.32
C LEU A 11 35.94 33.96 84.63
N SER A 12 35.56 34.98 83.89
CA SER A 12 34.20 35.53 83.92
C SER A 12 33.20 34.55 83.31
N LEU A 13 31.97 34.48 83.85
CA LEU A 13 30.92 33.61 83.40
C LEU A 13 30.67 33.80 81.86
N ASN A 14 30.69 35.02 81.43
CA ASN A 14 30.51 35.38 79.99
C ASN A 14 31.62 34.79 79.15
N LEU A 15 32.88 34.80 79.62
CA LEU A 15 34.00 34.20 78.85
C LEU A 15 33.87 32.67 78.73
N VAL A 16 33.39 31.98 79.82
CA VAL A 16 33.16 30.57 79.80
C VAL A 16 32.04 30.20 78.80
N ILE A 17 30.93 30.95 78.76
CA ILE A 17 29.85 30.76 77.85
C ILE A 17 30.34 30.97 76.41
N LEU A 18 31.13 32.04 76.18
CA LEU A 18 31.67 32.36 74.81
C LEU A 18 32.63 31.25 74.35
N LEU A 19 33.46 30.71 75.23
CA LEU A 19 34.41 29.64 74.91
C LEU A 19 33.69 28.30 74.65
N LEU A 20 32.63 27.99 75.44
CA LEU A 20 31.73 26.85 75.18
C LEU A 20 31.05 26.98 73.82
N LEU A 21 30.54 28.17 73.46
CA LEU A 21 29.86 28.42 72.19
C LEU A 21 30.84 28.33 71.01
N ALA A 22 32.07 28.87 71.20
CA ALA A 22 33.13 28.74 70.20
C ALA A 22 33.56 27.27 70.00
N THR A 23 33.72 26.52 71.07
CA THR A 23 34.05 25.08 70.96
C THR A 23 32.94 24.29 70.33
N PHE A 24 31.68 24.62 70.63
CA PHE A 24 30.51 23.97 69.97
C PHE A 24 30.46 24.26 68.49
N VAL A 25 30.67 25.53 68.10
CA VAL A 25 30.70 25.92 66.63
C VAL A 25 31.86 25.23 65.91
N LEU A 26 33.05 25.15 66.56
CA LEU A 26 34.19 24.45 65.96
C LEU A 26 33.94 22.95 65.80
N ALA A 27 33.41 22.28 66.91
CA ALA A 27 33.08 20.89 66.83
C ALA A 27 32.00 20.58 65.84
N TYR A 28 30.96 21.44 65.68
CA TYR A 28 29.90 21.29 64.68
C TYR A 28 30.48 21.48 63.29
N SER A 29 31.31 22.50 63.06
CA SER A 29 31.94 22.74 61.74
C SER A 29 32.88 21.59 61.35
N ALA A 30 33.65 21.05 62.29
CA ALA A 30 34.53 19.88 62.07
C ALA A 30 33.72 18.60 61.73
N LEU A 31 32.64 18.31 62.46
CA LEU A 31 31.76 17.20 62.17
C LEU A 31 31.06 17.33 60.81
N ARG A 32 30.62 18.56 60.45
CA ARG A 32 30.01 18.85 59.15
C ARG A 32 31.01 18.71 57.99
N ALA A 33 32.26 19.17 58.19
CA ALA A 33 33.33 19.01 57.21
C ALA A 33 33.70 17.53 57.02
N LEU A 34 33.73 16.77 58.10
CA LEU A 34 33.97 15.30 58.07
C LEU A 34 32.83 14.57 57.30
N ALA A 35 31.57 14.90 57.59
CA ALA A 35 30.41 14.35 56.88
C ALA A 35 30.46 14.70 55.40
N ALA A 36 30.80 15.93 55.03
CA ALA A 36 30.94 16.34 53.61
C ALA A 36 32.07 15.55 52.90
N LEU A 37 33.20 15.32 53.60
CA LEU A 37 34.31 14.51 53.08
C LEU A 37 33.87 13.03 52.78
N PHE A 38 33.07 12.44 53.65
CA PHE A 38 32.52 11.09 53.43
C PHE A 38 31.45 11.02 52.31
N ASP A 39 30.75 12.12 52.03
CA ASP A 39 29.77 12.19 50.95
C ASP A 39 30.39 12.48 49.58
N LEU A 40 31.60 13.04 49.51
CA LEU A 40 32.31 13.34 48.25
C LEU A 40 32.44 12.13 47.32
N PRO A 41 32.83 10.92 47.75
CA PRO A 41 32.95 9.78 46.86
C PRO A 41 31.58 9.31 46.36
N ARG A 42 30.51 9.47 47.15
CA ARG A 42 29.12 9.16 46.70
C ARG A 42 28.64 10.16 45.66
N GLN A 43 28.89 11.46 45.85
CA GLN A 43 28.56 12.51 44.88
C GLN A 43 29.37 12.36 43.61
N ALA A 44 30.66 12.04 43.70
CA ALA A 44 31.50 11.79 42.51
C ALA A 44 31.03 10.59 41.70
N LYS A 45 30.57 9.50 42.37
CA LYS A 45 29.97 8.35 41.67
C LYS A 45 28.67 8.74 40.96
N ARG A 46 27.77 9.47 41.63
CA ARG A 46 26.52 9.98 41.02
C ARG A 46 26.79 10.90 39.84
N TRP A 47 27.71 11.83 39.96
CA TRP A 47 28.08 12.75 38.90
C TRP A 47 28.67 12.02 37.69
N ARG A 48 29.57 11.05 37.91
CA ARG A 48 30.12 10.21 36.83
C ARG A 48 29.03 9.37 36.15
N ALA A 49 28.05 8.84 36.90
CA ALA A 49 26.93 8.11 36.31
C ALA A 49 26.05 9.02 35.41
N GLN A 50 25.70 10.22 35.93
CA GLN A 50 24.94 11.21 35.11
C GLN A 50 25.70 11.68 33.88
N GLN A 51 27.01 11.85 33.96
CA GLN A 51 27.82 12.22 32.78
C GLN A 51 27.84 11.11 31.75
N LYS A 52 27.97 9.86 32.16
CA LYS A 52 27.89 8.70 31.26
C LYS A 52 26.49 8.55 30.64
N GLU A 53 25.43 8.79 31.39
CA GLU A 53 24.05 8.78 30.89
C GLU A 53 23.82 9.87 29.84
N ARG A 54 24.33 11.09 30.07
CA ARG A 54 24.29 12.19 29.07
C ARG A 54 25.07 11.82 27.81
N ALA A 55 26.25 11.23 27.95
CA ALA A 55 27.07 10.79 26.81
C ALA A 55 26.35 9.68 25.99
N LEU A 56 25.66 8.76 26.65
CA LEU A 56 24.86 7.72 26.04
C LEU A 56 23.71 8.31 25.20
N HIS A 57 22.94 9.24 25.75
CA HIS A 57 21.88 9.92 25.00
C HIS A 57 22.44 10.74 23.82
N ALA A 58 23.56 11.44 24.03
CA ALA A 58 24.22 12.16 22.94
C ALA A 58 24.66 11.23 21.80
N SER A 59 25.22 10.05 22.11
CA SER A 59 25.63 9.07 21.10
C SER A 59 24.45 8.55 20.27
N LEU A 60 23.28 8.34 20.88
CA LEU A 60 22.08 7.92 20.14
C LEU A 60 21.52 9.06 19.26
N LEU A 61 21.49 10.31 19.77
CA LEU A 61 21.08 11.46 19.01
C LEU A 61 22.01 11.72 17.83
N ASP A 62 23.31 11.55 18.02
CA ASP A 62 24.31 11.62 16.93
C ASP A 62 24.08 10.51 15.91
N ALA A 63 23.79 9.28 16.34
CA ALA A 63 23.50 8.18 15.46
C ALA A 63 22.27 8.44 14.59
N LEU A 64 21.19 8.95 15.18
CA LEU A 64 19.97 9.36 14.46
C LEU A 64 20.24 10.52 13.49
N SER A 65 21.00 11.53 13.93
CA SER A 65 21.36 12.67 13.08
C SER A 65 22.19 12.24 11.87
N TYR A 66 23.17 11.34 12.07
CA TYR A 66 23.97 10.80 10.97
C TYR A 66 23.14 9.91 10.05
N LEU A 67 22.19 9.13 10.58
CA LEU A 67 21.29 8.30 9.78
C LEU A 67 20.43 9.18 8.85
N LEU A 68 19.83 10.23 9.40
CA LEU A 68 19.02 11.18 8.64
C LEU A 68 19.85 11.97 7.60
N ALA A 69 21.10 12.25 7.92
CA ALA A 69 22.06 12.89 7.00
C ALA A 69 22.65 11.93 5.94
N GLY A 70 22.26 10.64 5.91
CA GLY A 70 22.78 9.65 4.99
C GLY A 70 24.23 9.20 5.27
N ARG A 71 24.78 9.52 6.46
CA ARG A 71 26.13 9.16 6.87
C ARG A 71 26.17 7.80 7.60
N PHE A 72 25.77 6.74 6.90
CA PHE A 72 25.49 5.42 7.48
C PHE A 72 26.65 4.80 8.25
N ILE A 73 27.90 4.94 7.81
CA ILE A 73 29.08 4.43 8.54
C ILE A 73 29.21 5.12 9.89
N ARG A 74 29.00 6.46 9.96
CA ARG A 74 29.07 7.19 11.22
C ARG A 74 27.88 6.86 12.11
N ALA A 75 26.67 6.76 11.53
CA ALA A 75 25.47 6.37 12.24
C ALA A 75 25.63 5.01 12.94
N ARG A 76 26.12 4.00 12.22
CA ARG A 76 26.43 2.68 12.78
C ARG A 76 27.45 2.76 13.91
N LYS A 77 28.54 3.50 13.73
CA LYS A 77 29.60 3.64 14.74
C LYS A 77 29.06 4.31 16.01
N SER A 78 28.27 5.38 15.88
CA SER A 78 27.65 6.07 17.01
C SER A 78 26.61 5.20 17.73
N ALA A 79 25.81 4.43 16.99
CA ALA A 79 24.86 3.48 17.58
C ALA A 79 25.57 2.35 18.36
N GLN A 80 26.66 1.80 17.84
CA GLN A 80 27.48 0.81 18.52
C GLN A 80 28.18 1.40 19.77
N ALA A 81 28.62 2.68 19.71
CA ALA A 81 29.16 3.37 20.87
C ALA A 81 28.09 3.56 21.96
N ALA A 82 26.85 3.89 21.57
CA ALA A 82 25.72 3.98 22.50
C ALA A 82 25.45 2.63 23.19
N LEU A 83 25.43 1.53 22.43
CA LEU A 83 25.24 0.16 22.98
C LEU A 83 26.37 -0.25 23.94
N SER A 84 27.63 0.07 23.61
CA SER A 84 28.76 -0.21 24.49
C SER A 84 28.72 0.60 25.79
N GLN A 85 28.30 1.86 25.74
CA GLN A 85 28.10 2.73 26.89
C GLN A 85 26.95 2.22 27.78
N GLU A 86 25.82 1.80 27.20
CA GLU A 86 24.69 1.19 27.93
C GLU A 86 25.15 -0.05 28.70
N LYS A 87 25.86 -0.95 28.05
CA LYS A 87 26.41 -2.16 28.67
C LYS A 87 27.34 -1.84 29.83
N THR A 88 28.21 -0.83 29.69
CA THR A 88 29.13 -0.42 30.79
C THR A 88 28.39 0.23 31.98
N LEU A 89 27.31 0.97 31.71
CA LEU A 89 26.44 1.55 32.73
C LEU A 89 25.70 0.45 33.50
N GLY A 90 25.11 -0.50 32.81
CA GLY A 90 24.44 -1.66 33.39
C GLY A 90 25.41 -2.48 34.30
N ALA A 91 26.62 -2.74 33.84
CA ALA A 91 27.65 -3.43 34.60
C ALA A 91 28.09 -2.64 35.86
N SER A 92 27.97 -1.32 35.89
CA SER A 92 28.27 -0.46 37.05
C SER A 92 27.09 -0.33 38.04
N GLY A 93 26.00 -1.09 37.83
CA GLY A 93 24.82 -1.12 38.73
C GLY A 93 23.92 0.11 38.61
N VAL A 94 24.07 0.91 37.56
CA VAL A 94 23.18 2.06 37.27
C VAL A 94 21.97 1.56 36.48
N ASN A 95 20.80 1.53 37.09
CA ASN A 95 19.56 1.17 36.40
C ASN A 95 19.05 2.38 35.59
N LEU A 96 19.15 2.29 34.28
CA LEU A 96 18.52 3.25 33.35
C LEU A 96 17.02 2.94 33.25
N VAL A 97 16.17 3.93 33.44
CA VAL A 97 14.71 3.77 33.46
C VAL A 97 14.19 3.19 32.10
N ASN A 98 14.86 3.47 30.99
CA ASN A 98 14.45 3.04 29.64
C ASN A 98 15.55 2.23 28.92
N ALA A 99 16.36 1.46 29.64
CA ALA A 99 17.52 0.73 29.07
C ALA A 99 17.14 -0.17 27.89
N ALA A 100 16.07 -0.94 28.03
CA ALA A 100 15.58 -1.86 27.00
C ALA A 100 15.18 -1.13 25.72
N GLN A 101 14.44 -0.02 25.86
CA GLN A 101 14.01 0.78 24.71
C GLN A 101 15.21 1.46 24.04
N PHE A 102 16.12 1.99 24.84
CA PHE A 102 17.34 2.62 24.36
C PHE A 102 18.19 1.63 23.55
N ARG A 103 18.34 0.41 24.06
CA ARG A 103 19.04 -0.69 23.40
C ARG A 103 18.37 -1.03 22.06
N ALA A 104 17.04 -1.22 22.07
CA ALA A 104 16.28 -1.53 20.87
C ALA A 104 16.41 -0.44 19.79
N LEU A 105 16.28 0.84 20.17
CA LEU A 105 16.43 1.95 19.24
C LEU A 105 17.85 2.03 18.67
N SER A 106 18.88 1.85 19.51
CA SER A 106 20.27 1.83 19.06
C SER A 106 20.54 0.66 18.09
N GLN A 107 20.00 -0.53 18.37
CA GLN A 107 20.07 -1.68 17.48
C GLN A 107 19.35 -1.42 16.16
N LEU A 108 18.16 -0.79 16.18
CA LEU A 108 17.42 -0.45 14.96
C LEU A 108 18.17 0.58 14.09
N VAL A 109 18.80 1.58 14.70
CA VAL A 109 19.65 2.54 13.95
C VAL A 109 20.85 1.84 13.32
N ALA A 110 21.47 0.89 14.04
CA ALA A 110 22.57 0.09 13.52
C ALA A 110 22.10 -0.82 12.36
N ALA A 111 20.91 -1.45 12.50
CA ALA A 111 20.32 -2.29 11.45
C ALA A 111 19.98 -1.49 10.19
N GLU A 112 19.33 -0.31 10.34
CA GLU A 112 19.01 0.57 9.20
C GLU A 112 20.28 1.05 8.49
N SER A 113 21.32 1.37 9.26
CA SER A 113 22.62 1.73 8.71
C SER A 113 23.28 0.58 7.96
N ALA A 114 23.17 -0.66 8.49
CA ALA A 114 23.68 -1.88 7.84
C ALA A 114 22.91 -2.17 6.54
N GLN A 115 21.58 -2.01 6.53
CA GLN A 115 20.77 -2.13 5.31
C GLN A 115 21.23 -1.15 4.23
N ALA A 116 21.44 0.11 4.59
CA ALA A 116 21.89 1.13 3.64
C ALA A 116 23.31 0.85 3.10
N LEU A 117 24.15 0.16 3.88
CA LEU A 117 25.48 -0.28 3.48
C LEU A 117 25.49 -1.66 2.78
N GLN A 118 24.31 -2.28 2.55
CA GLN A 118 24.16 -3.61 1.97
C GLN A 118 24.79 -4.74 2.81
N ASP A 119 24.99 -4.52 4.11
CA ASP A 119 25.46 -5.52 5.07
C ASP A 119 24.26 -6.28 5.68
N ARG A 120 23.78 -7.30 4.95
CA ARG A 120 22.62 -8.11 5.34
C ARG A 120 22.83 -8.84 6.66
N ALA A 121 24.02 -9.44 6.84
CA ALA A 121 24.33 -10.19 8.06
C ALA A 121 24.32 -9.29 9.31
N GLY A 122 24.95 -8.11 9.22
CA GLY A 122 24.91 -7.12 10.29
C GLY A 122 23.51 -6.57 10.56
N ARG A 123 22.73 -6.35 9.52
CA ARG A 123 21.33 -5.93 9.64
C ARG A 123 20.50 -6.94 10.42
N ASP A 124 20.55 -8.22 10.02
CA ASP A 124 19.73 -9.28 10.60
C ASP A 124 20.11 -9.56 12.05
N GLU A 125 21.41 -9.52 12.38
CA GLU A 125 21.88 -9.64 13.75
C GLU A 125 21.40 -8.48 14.64
N HIS A 126 21.51 -7.23 14.19
CA HIS A 126 21.03 -6.08 14.92
C HIS A 126 19.50 -6.09 15.06
N LEU A 127 18.76 -6.53 14.03
CA LEU A 127 17.29 -6.68 14.10
C LEU A 127 16.89 -7.72 15.16
N LYS A 128 17.55 -8.89 15.13
CA LYS A 128 17.32 -9.96 16.10
C LYS A 128 17.54 -9.46 17.53
N GLN A 129 18.65 -8.79 17.79
CA GLN A 129 18.94 -8.20 19.10
C GLN A 129 17.92 -7.13 19.51
N ALA A 130 17.40 -6.35 18.56
CA ALA A 130 16.34 -5.38 18.84
C ALA A 130 15.02 -6.02 19.28
N LEU A 131 14.71 -7.23 18.82
CA LEU A 131 13.45 -7.94 19.07
C LEU A 131 13.52 -8.91 20.26
N GLU A 132 14.71 -9.31 20.71
CA GLU A 132 14.91 -10.34 21.73
C GLU A 132 14.54 -9.92 23.15
N ASP A 133 14.52 -8.62 23.47
CA ASP A 133 14.29 -8.14 24.82
C ASP A 133 12.81 -8.28 25.25
N PRO A 134 12.48 -9.22 26.15
CA PRO A 134 11.09 -9.48 26.56
C PRO A 134 10.47 -8.33 27.37
N SER A 135 11.29 -7.46 27.97
CA SER A 135 10.80 -6.32 28.77
C SER A 135 10.07 -5.27 27.92
N GLN A 136 10.36 -5.22 26.61
CA GLN A 136 9.67 -4.34 25.67
C GLN A 136 8.17 -4.69 25.50
N ARG A 137 7.78 -5.94 25.74
CA ARG A 137 6.39 -6.39 25.60
C ARG A 137 5.45 -5.83 26.66
N HIS A 138 6.00 -5.34 27.76
CA HIS A 138 5.23 -4.89 28.92
C HIS A 138 4.97 -3.37 28.93
N THR A 139 5.56 -2.62 28.02
CA THR A 139 5.37 -1.17 27.93
C THR A 139 4.77 -0.79 26.57
N ALA A 140 3.84 0.17 26.56
CA ALA A 140 3.22 0.66 25.33
C ALA A 140 4.29 1.14 24.32
N LEU A 141 5.30 1.85 24.79
CA LEU A 141 6.36 2.40 23.95
C LEU A 141 7.31 1.30 23.42
N GLY A 142 7.55 0.25 24.21
CA GLY A 142 8.31 -0.94 23.77
C GLY A 142 7.56 -1.72 22.68
N GLN A 143 6.23 -1.84 22.82
CA GLN A 143 5.36 -2.44 21.81
C GLN A 143 5.45 -1.68 20.48
N GLU A 144 5.34 -0.35 20.50
CA GLU A 144 5.48 0.48 19.29
C GLU A 144 6.86 0.37 18.64
N THR A 145 7.93 0.27 19.46
CA THR A 145 9.29 0.06 18.95
C THR A 145 9.42 -1.29 18.24
N ARG A 146 8.82 -2.35 18.81
CA ARG A 146 8.78 -3.68 18.22
C ARG A 146 8.00 -3.69 16.90
N GLU A 147 6.81 -3.09 16.89
CA GLU A 147 5.99 -2.95 15.66
C GLU A 147 6.75 -2.19 14.56
N GLY A 148 7.46 -1.12 14.95
CA GLY A 148 8.33 -0.36 14.07
C GLY A 148 9.49 -1.19 13.50
N ALA A 149 10.09 -2.07 14.31
CA ALA A 149 11.14 -2.98 13.88
C ALA A 149 10.63 -4.02 12.88
N GLN A 150 9.48 -4.66 13.16
CA GLN A 150 8.84 -5.62 12.27
C GLN A 150 8.46 -4.99 10.93
N LEU A 151 7.92 -3.76 10.95
CA LEU A 151 7.58 -3.04 9.72
C LEU A 151 8.82 -2.70 8.87
N ARG A 152 9.95 -2.36 9.52
CA ARG A 152 11.22 -2.16 8.82
C ARG A 152 11.75 -3.45 8.24
N ALA A 153 11.70 -4.56 8.98
CA ALA A 153 12.07 -5.89 8.50
C ALA A 153 11.26 -6.29 7.25
N ALA A 154 9.93 -6.06 7.27
CA ALA A 154 9.08 -6.28 6.10
C ALA A 154 9.50 -5.43 4.89
N ARG A 155 9.89 -4.17 5.12
CA ARG A 155 10.36 -3.27 4.07
C ARG A 155 11.69 -3.72 3.49
N TRP A 156 12.65 -4.11 4.33
CA TRP A 156 13.96 -4.62 3.89
C TRP A 156 13.81 -5.92 3.11
N ALA A 157 12.93 -6.83 3.53
CA ALA A 157 12.61 -8.03 2.77
C ALA A 157 12.06 -7.69 1.37
N LEU A 158 11.24 -6.64 1.23
CA LEU A 158 10.80 -6.15 -0.07
C LEU A 158 11.95 -5.58 -0.92
N ASP A 159 12.87 -4.83 -0.31
CA ASP A 159 14.05 -4.31 -1.00
C ASP A 159 14.94 -5.46 -1.51
N ASP A 160 15.00 -6.56 -0.75
CA ASP A 160 15.66 -7.82 -1.12
C ASP A 160 14.85 -8.68 -2.12
N ARG A 161 13.64 -8.23 -2.52
CA ARG A 161 12.66 -8.95 -3.37
C ARG A 161 12.16 -10.26 -2.76
N ASP A 162 12.25 -10.41 -1.46
CA ASP A 162 11.66 -11.54 -0.72
C ASP A 162 10.25 -11.17 -0.24
N ALA A 163 9.27 -11.41 -1.11
CA ALA A 163 7.88 -11.12 -0.81
C ALA A 163 7.32 -12.02 0.30
N ALA A 164 7.79 -13.27 0.40
CA ALA A 164 7.31 -14.21 1.40
C ALA A 164 7.73 -13.78 2.80
N ALA A 165 9.00 -13.43 3.00
CA ALA A 165 9.50 -12.89 4.27
C ALA A 165 8.81 -11.56 4.61
N ALA A 166 8.57 -10.68 3.61
CA ALA A 166 7.88 -9.42 3.86
C ALA A 166 6.45 -9.63 4.38
N LEU A 167 5.68 -10.56 3.79
CA LEU A 167 4.34 -10.92 4.25
C LEU A 167 4.37 -11.57 5.62
N ALA A 168 5.31 -12.48 5.90
CA ALA A 168 5.47 -13.11 7.21
C ALA A 168 5.67 -12.06 8.33
N TRP A 169 6.55 -11.09 8.13
CA TRP A 169 6.75 -9.99 9.08
C TRP A 169 5.49 -9.14 9.30
N LEU A 170 4.69 -8.91 8.24
CA LEU A 170 3.44 -8.14 8.35
C LEU A 170 2.34 -8.92 9.08
N ASP A 171 2.30 -10.23 8.93
CA ASP A 171 1.32 -11.10 9.59
C ASP A 171 1.59 -11.23 11.11
N GLU A 172 2.84 -11.00 11.55
CA GLU A 172 3.18 -10.91 12.98
C GLU A 172 2.73 -9.60 13.65
N LEU A 173 2.34 -8.58 12.86
CA LEU A 173 1.92 -7.30 13.43
C LEU A 173 0.55 -7.41 14.11
N PRO A 174 0.35 -6.75 15.25
CA PRO A 174 -0.98 -6.60 15.84
C PRO A 174 -1.95 -5.95 14.86
N LEU A 175 -3.25 -6.30 14.94
CA LEU A 175 -4.29 -5.81 14.03
C LEU A 175 -4.30 -4.27 13.86
N GLY A 176 -4.04 -3.53 14.95
CA GLY A 176 -3.98 -2.07 14.91
C GLY A 176 -2.80 -1.55 14.09
N ALA A 177 -1.62 -2.16 14.24
CA ALA A 177 -0.42 -1.79 13.49
C ALA A 177 -0.50 -2.23 12.02
N ALA A 178 -1.04 -3.43 11.74
CA ALA A 178 -1.23 -3.96 10.40
C ALA A 178 -2.17 -3.09 9.53
N ARG A 179 -3.10 -2.35 10.15
CA ARG A 179 -4.02 -1.43 9.47
C ARG A 179 -3.46 -0.03 9.25
N ARG A 180 -2.29 0.30 9.76
CA ARG A 180 -1.65 1.59 9.49
C ARG A 180 -1.33 1.71 7.99
N THR A 181 -1.50 2.90 7.45
CA THR A 181 -1.29 3.17 6.01
C THR A 181 0.09 2.69 5.51
N LEU A 182 1.13 2.82 6.32
CA LEU A 182 2.48 2.39 5.95
C LEU A 182 2.56 0.86 5.83
N ALA A 183 1.98 0.11 6.79
CA ALA A 183 1.92 -1.35 6.76
C ALA A 183 1.13 -1.85 5.54
N LEU A 184 -0.03 -1.25 5.27
CA LEU A 184 -0.84 -1.58 4.10
C LEU A 184 -0.12 -1.29 2.78
N ARG A 185 0.66 -0.20 2.69
CA ARG A 185 1.47 0.08 1.49
C ARG A 185 2.57 -0.96 1.25
N VAL A 186 3.21 -1.41 2.33
CA VAL A 186 4.21 -2.50 2.27
C VAL A 186 3.52 -3.80 1.87
N LYS A 187 2.36 -4.13 2.49
CA LYS A 187 1.56 -5.33 2.18
C LYS A 187 1.11 -5.35 0.72
N LEU A 188 0.62 -4.24 0.18
CA LEU A 188 0.22 -4.15 -1.23
C LEU A 188 1.39 -4.47 -2.17
N LYS A 189 2.58 -3.91 -1.89
CA LYS A 189 3.78 -4.17 -2.69
C LYS A 189 4.22 -5.64 -2.58
N ALA A 190 4.21 -6.20 -1.36
CA ALA A 190 4.58 -7.59 -1.11
C ALA A 190 3.62 -8.56 -1.80
N ALA A 191 2.30 -8.35 -1.66
CA ALA A 191 1.28 -9.18 -2.29
C ALA A 191 1.39 -9.16 -3.83
N ARG A 192 1.65 -7.99 -4.43
CA ARG A 192 1.88 -7.88 -5.88
C ARG A 192 3.16 -8.61 -6.31
N LEU A 193 4.24 -8.48 -5.56
CA LEU A 193 5.49 -9.17 -5.84
C LEU A 193 5.35 -10.70 -5.70
N ALA A 194 4.51 -11.16 -4.77
CA ALA A 194 4.18 -12.57 -4.56
C ALA A 194 3.10 -13.10 -5.53
N HIS A 195 2.59 -12.28 -6.46
CA HIS A 195 1.47 -12.63 -7.35
C HIS A 195 0.19 -13.05 -6.62
N ARG A 196 0.01 -12.57 -5.37
CA ARG A 196 -1.20 -12.77 -4.57
C ARG A 196 -2.21 -11.66 -4.87
N THR A 197 -2.78 -11.70 -6.09
CA THR A 197 -3.58 -10.57 -6.63
C THR A 197 -4.85 -10.32 -5.83
N VAL A 198 -5.47 -11.34 -5.23
CA VAL A 198 -6.65 -11.18 -4.34
C VAL A 198 -6.28 -10.37 -3.09
N ASP A 199 -5.19 -10.73 -2.40
CA ASP A 199 -4.74 -10.02 -1.20
C ASP A 199 -4.30 -8.57 -1.53
N ALA A 200 -3.70 -8.40 -2.71
CA ALA A 200 -3.34 -7.07 -3.21
C ALA A 200 -4.59 -6.21 -3.44
N LEU A 201 -5.66 -6.77 -4.01
CA LEU A 201 -6.93 -6.07 -4.24
C LEU A 201 -7.60 -5.67 -2.92
N GLU A 202 -7.72 -6.58 -1.96
CA GLU A 202 -8.26 -6.28 -0.63
C GLU A 202 -7.48 -5.17 0.07
N THR A 203 -6.14 -5.25 0.00
CA THR A 203 -5.27 -4.23 0.58
C THR A 203 -5.42 -2.87 -0.14
N ALA A 204 -5.57 -2.87 -1.47
CA ALA A 204 -5.81 -1.66 -2.25
C ALA A 204 -7.15 -1.01 -1.91
N ARG A 205 -8.22 -1.80 -1.72
CA ARG A 205 -9.53 -1.32 -1.25
C ARG A 205 -9.43 -0.65 0.12
N LEU A 206 -8.72 -1.26 1.07
CA LEU A 206 -8.47 -0.67 2.39
C LEU A 206 -7.70 0.66 2.29
N LEU A 207 -6.67 0.73 1.46
CA LEU A 207 -5.91 1.96 1.24
C LEU A 207 -6.77 3.06 0.58
N ALA A 208 -7.65 2.69 -0.35
CA ALA A 208 -8.62 3.62 -0.96
C ALA A 208 -9.58 4.17 0.09
N LYS A 209 -10.15 3.30 0.95
CA LYS A 209 -11.05 3.69 2.05
C LYS A 209 -10.36 4.63 3.05
N HIS A 210 -9.09 4.42 3.34
CA HIS A 210 -8.29 5.31 4.20
C HIS A 210 -7.78 6.58 3.51
N ARG A 211 -8.18 6.82 2.24
CA ARG A 211 -7.72 7.97 1.44
C ARG A 211 -6.19 8.08 1.38
N ALA A 212 -5.50 6.93 1.39
CA ALA A 212 -4.04 6.86 1.35
C ALA A 212 -3.45 7.26 -0.01
N PHE A 213 -4.28 7.31 -1.06
CA PHE A 213 -3.97 7.74 -2.42
C PHE A 213 -4.98 8.78 -2.89
N PRO A 214 -4.60 9.64 -3.86
CA PRO A 214 -5.59 10.42 -4.61
C PRO A 214 -6.63 9.47 -5.24
N GLY A 215 -7.91 9.88 -5.29
CA GLY A 215 -9.00 9.02 -5.75
C GLY A 215 -8.73 8.34 -7.10
N ASN A 216 -8.23 9.10 -8.08
CA ASN A 216 -7.91 8.58 -9.40
C ASN A 216 -6.80 7.50 -9.38
N ALA A 217 -5.79 7.66 -8.52
CA ALA A 217 -4.72 6.67 -8.37
C ALA A 217 -5.23 5.40 -7.69
N ALA A 218 -6.07 5.52 -6.67
CA ALA A 218 -6.71 4.38 -6.01
C ALA A 218 -7.55 3.57 -6.99
N GLN A 219 -8.42 4.23 -7.76
CA GLN A 219 -9.23 3.58 -8.79
C GLN A 219 -8.38 2.89 -9.86
N SER A 220 -7.29 3.53 -10.30
CA SER A 220 -6.38 2.95 -11.29
C SER A 220 -5.70 1.67 -10.78
N ILE A 221 -5.28 1.64 -9.51
CA ILE A 221 -4.67 0.46 -8.88
C ILE A 221 -5.69 -0.67 -8.78
N VAL A 222 -6.89 -0.39 -8.26
CA VAL A 222 -7.98 -1.37 -8.14
C VAL A 222 -8.36 -1.92 -9.50
N ARG A 223 -8.57 -1.06 -10.49
CA ARG A 223 -8.87 -1.46 -11.87
C ARG A 223 -7.81 -2.38 -12.45
N GLY A 224 -6.52 -2.05 -12.28
CA GLY A 224 -5.42 -2.89 -12.75
C GLY A 224 -5.42 -4.28 -12.13
N LEU A 225 -5.62 -4.37 -10.80
CA LEU A 225 -5.67 -5.65 -10.09
C LEU A 225 -6.90 -6.49 -10.47
N VAL A 226 -8.07 -5.86 -10.61
CA VAL A 226 -9.27 -6.57 -11.07
C VAL A 226 -9.11 -7.07 -12.51
N THR A 227 -8.51 -6.25 -13.39
CA THR A 227 -8.20 -6.67 -14.77
C THR A 227 -7.26 -7.88 -14.78
N GLU A 228 -6.25 -7.90 -13.90
CA GLU A 228 -5.34 -9.03 -13.74
C GLU A 228 -6.09 -10.30 -13.29
N LEU A 229 -7.03 -10.19 -12.33
CA LEU A 229 -7.87 -11.30 -11.88
C LEU A 229 -8.79 -11.82 -12.99
N ILE A 230 -9.45 -10.94 -13.75
CA ILE A 230 -10.31 -11.31 -14.88
C ILE A 230 -9.51 -12.08 -15.94
N ASN A 231 -8.34 -11.53 -16.32
CA ASN A 231 -7.49 -12.15 -17.35
C ASN A 231 -6.87 -13.47 -16.86
N GLY A 232 -6.60 -13.59 -15.56
CA GLY A 232 -6.05 -14.78 -14.94
C GLY A 232 -7.06 -15.93 -14.71
N ALA A 233 -8.36 -15.68 -14.90
CA ALA A 233 -9.37 -16.74 -14.77
C ALA A 233 -9.19 -17.78 -15.89
N TYR A 234 -9.08 -19.06 -15.53
CA TYR A 234 -8.87 -20.17 -16.46
C TYR A 234 -10.18 -20.79 -16.93
N ASP A 235 -11.24 -20.67 -16.16
CA ASP A 235 -12.55 -21.19 -16.46
C ASP A 235 -13.67 -20.19 -16.10
N THR A 236 -14.88 -20.50 -16.53
CA THR A 236 -16.07 -19.68 -16.32
C THR A 236 -16.46 -19.60 -14.85
N THR A 237 -16.23 -20.65 -14.07
CA THR A 237 -16.57 -20.70 -12.64
C THR A 237 -15.70 -19.72 -11.86
N GLN A 238 -14.41 -19.73 -12.13
CA GLN A 238 -13.46 -18.79 -11.52
C GLN A 238 -13.76 -17.35 -11.92
N LEU A 239 -14.08 -17.10 -13.20
CA LEU A 239 -14.46 -15.78 -13.66
C LEU A 239 -15.72 -15.26 -12.96
N LEU A 240 -16.73 -16.12 -12.77
CA LEU A 240 -17.95 -15.80 -12.01
C LEU A 240 -17.64 -15.49 -10.55
N GLN A 241 -16.75 -16.24 -9.91
CA GLN A 241 -16.30 -15.96 -8.54
C GLN A 241 -15.62 -14.59 -8.46
N VAL A 242 -14.70 -14.29 -9.39
CA VAL A 242 -14.05 -12.97 -9.46
C VAL A 242 -15.10 -11.89 -9.62
N TRP A 243 -16.01 -12.00 -10.58
CA TRP A 243 -17.05 -11.00 -10.83
C TRP A 243 -17.96 -10.78 -9.62
N ASN A 244 -18.37 -11.86 -8.95
CA ASN A 244 -19.22 -11.77 -7.77
C ASN A 244 -18.51 -11.17 -6.55
N SER A 245 -17.18 -11.24 -6.49
CA SER A 245 -16.37 -10.62 -5.45
C SER A 245 -16.16 -9.11 -5.63
N LEU A 246 -16.52 -8.56 -6.80
CA LEU A 246 -16.36 -7.14 -7.10
C LEU A 246 -17.41 -6.29 -6.36
N GLU A 247 -16.99 -5.11 -5.91
CA GLU A 247 -17.89 -4.07 -5.41
C GLU A 247 -18.73 -3.47 -6.56
N SER A 248 -19.91 -2.90 -6.24
CA SER A 248 -20.78 -2.31 -7.28
C SER A 248 -20.06 -1.22 -8.09
N ALA A 249 -19.30 -0.34 -7.40
CA ALA A 249 -18.52 0.69 -8.04
C ALA A 249 -17.46 0.15 -9.02
N GLU A 250 -16.93 -1.05 -8.78
CA GLU A 250 -15.98 -1.73 -9.66
C GLU A 250 -16.69 -2.35 -10.87
N ARG A 251 -17.86 -2.99 -10.65
CA ARG A 251 -18.68 -3.54 -11.75
C ARG A 251 -19.19 -2.45 -12.71
N ASP A 252 -19.38 -1.24 -12.21
CA ASP A 252 -19.81 -0.08 -12.99
C ASP A 252 -18.67 0.55 -13.83
N MET A 253 -17.42 0.10 -13.64
CA MET A 253 -16.29 0.54 -14.47
C MET A 253 -16.37 -0.09 -15.87
N PRO A 254 -16.43 0.72 -16.93
CA PRO A 254 -16.59 0.19 -18.31
C PRO A 254 -15.53 -0.81 -18.71
N GLU A 255 -14.28 -0.54 -18.36
CA GLU A 255 -13.15 -1.38 -18.72
C GLU A 255 -13.24 -2.79 -18.09
N LEU A 256 -13.75 -2.87 -16.87
CA LEU A 256 -13.88 -4.13 -16.14
C LEU A 256 -15.06 -4.95 -16.65
N ALA A 257 -16.22 -4.33 -16.85
CA ALA A 257 -17.39 -5.03 -17.35
C ALA A 257 -17.18 -5.55 -18.79
N ILE A 258 -16.59 -4.72 -19.65
CA ILE A 258 -16.24 -5.13 -21.02
C ILE A 258 -15.21 -6.26 -21.00
N GLY A 259 -14.12 -6.12 -20.24
CA GLY A 259 -13.09 -7.16 -20.15
C GLY A 259 -13.61 -8.48 -19.59
N ALA A 260 -14.49 -8.43 -18.58
CA ALA A 260 -15.13 -9.63 -18.02
C ALA A 260 -16.04 -10.31 -19.04
N SER A 261 -16.85 -9.53 -19.79
CA SER A 261 -17.71 -10.05 -20.85
C SER A 261 -16.90 -10.71 -21.98
N GLU A 262 -15.85 -10.05 -22.47
CA GLU A 262 -14.94 -10.58 -23.49
C GLU A 262 -14.27 -11.88 -23.00
N ARG A 263 -13.83 -11.91 -21.73
CA ARG A 263 -13.24 -13.12 -21.12
C ARG A 263 -14.23 -14.27 -21.01
N MET A 264 -15.49 -13.99 -20.64
CA MET A 264 -16.55 -15.00 -20.56
C MET A 264 -16.77 -15.68 -21.93
N VAL A 265 -16.86 -14.89 -22.99
CA VAL A 265 -17.00 -15.40 -24.34
C VAL A 265 -15.74 -16.18 -24.78
N ALA A 266 -14.55 -15.69 -24.47
CA ALA A 266 -13.29 -16.36 -24.79
C ALA A 266 -13.15 -17.73 -24.10
N LEU A 267 -13.71 -17.87 -22.89
CA LEU A 267 -13.78 -19.14 -22.14
C LEU A 267 -14.94 -20.03 -22.61
N GLN A 268 -15.63 -19.66 -23.68
CA GLN A 268 -16.81 -20.39 -24.19
C GLN A 268 -17.94 -20.52 -23.16
N GLY A 269 -18.06 -19.53 -22.29
CA GLY A 269 -19.10 -19.46 -21.26
C GLY A 269 -20.42 -18.93 -21.81
N ASP A 270 -21.36 -18.71 -20.88
CA ASP A 270 -22.71 -18.23 -21.23
C ASP A 270 -22.65 -16.76 -21.69
N ALA A 271 -22.92 -16.54 -22.96
CA ALA A 271 -22.97 -15.22 -23.56
C ALA A 271 -24.16 -14.37 -23.03
N GLY A 272 -25.21 -15.00 -22.47
CA GLY A 272 -26.29 -14.31 -21.78
C GLY A 272 -25.77 -13.59 -20.54
N ILE A 273 -25.07 -14.29 -19.67
CA ILE A 273 -24.42 -13.74 -18.49
C ILE A 273 -23.44 -12.62 -18.89
N ALA A 274 -22.62 -12.84 -19.92
CA ALA A 274 -21.68 -11.85 -20.41
C ALA A 274 -22.39 -10.55 -20.84
N ARG A 275 -23.54 -10.66 -21.51
CA ARG A 275 -24.37 -9.52 -21.91
C ARG A 275 -25.02 -8.82 -20.71
N ASP A 276 -25.48 -9.57 -19.72
CA ASP A 276 -26.10 -9.00 -18.52
C ASP A 276 -25.13 -8.07 -17.76
N TRP A 277 -23.84 -8.40 -17.75
CA TRP A 277 -22.81 -7.51 -17.19
C TRP A 277 -22.65 -6.19 -17.95
N LEU A 278 -23.03 -6.17 -19.21
CA LEU A 278 -22.95 -4.99 -20.08
C LEU A 278 -24.22 -4.11 -20.04
N VAL A 279 -25.33 -4.57 -19.45
CA VAL A 279 -26.60 -3.82 -19.41
C VAL A 279 -26.42 -2.40 -18.86
N PRO A 280 -25.75 -2.15 -17.72
CA PRO A 280 -25.61 -0.79 -17.21
C PRO A 280 -24.83 0.13 -18.16
N LEU A 281 -23.85 -0.43 -18.88
CA LEU A 281 -23.08 0.33 -19.87
C LEU A 281 -23.91 0.63 -21.11
N TRP A 282 -24.68 -0.35 -21.56
CA TRP A 282 -25.61 -0.19 -22.69
C TRP A 282 -26.62 0.92 -22.43
N GLU A 283 -27.23 0.92 -21.25
CA GLU A 283 -28.21 1.95 -20.88
C GLU A 283 -27.57 3.34 -20.85
N ARG A 284 -26.36 3.47 -20.31
CA ARG A 284 -25.61 4.74 -20.33
C ARG A 284 -25.27 5.21 -21.75
N MET A 285 -24.88 4.29 -22.63
CA MET A 285 -24.59 4.62 -24.03
C MET A 285 -25.82 5.09 -24.78
N VAL A 286 -26.98 4.43 -24.58
CA VAL A 286 -28.22 4.76 -25.30
C VAL A 286 -28.87 6.03 -24.74
N ALA A 287 -28.74 6.30 -23.45
CA ALA A 287 -29.30 7.49 -22.79
C ALA A 287 -28.59 8.80 -23.20
N SER A 288 -27.31 8.74 -23.56
CA SER A 288 -26.50 9.92 -23.87
C SER A 288 -25.71 9.73 -25.17
N PRO A 289 -26.36 9.82 -26.34
CA PRO A 289 -25.70 9.56 -27.62
C PRO A 289 -24.61 10.59 -27.98
N ASP A 290 -24.66 11.81 -27.44
CA ASP A 290 -23.80 12.94 -27.80
C ASP A 290 -22.54 13.11 -26.96
N ASN A 291 -21.98 12.05 -26.35
CA ASN A 291 -20.77 12.13 -25.51
C ASN A 291 -20.81 13.19 -24.40
N SER A 292 -22.00 13.52 -23.89
CA SER A 292 -22.14 14.43 -22.75
C SER A 292 -21.44 13.85 -21.50
N THR A 293 -21.07 14.70 -20.57
CA THR A 293 -20.25 14.43 -19.36
C THR A 293 -20.74 13.24 -18.49
N SER A 294 -21.96 12.75 -18.69
CA SER A 294 -22.59 11.61 -18.01
C SER A 294 -22.60 10.31 -18.81
N GLY A 295 -22.24 10.35 -20.10
CA GLY A 295 -22.26 9.20 -21.03
C GLY A 295 -20.95 8.39 -21.05
N LEU A 296 -20.96 7.30 -21.81
CA LEU A 296 -19.74 6.56 -22.17
C LEU A 296 -18.94 7.35 -23.22
N GLY A 297 -17.62 7.46 -23.01
CA GLY A 297 -16.73 8.02 -24.03
C GLY A 297 -16.78 7.23 -25.35
N GLU A 298 -16.44 7.86 -26.46
CA GLU A 298 -16.46 7.23 -27.81
C GLU A 298 -15.68 5.91 -27.84
N TYR A 299 -14.48 5.90 -27.29
CA TYR A 299 -13.64 4.71 -27.20
C TYR A 299 -14.30 3.55 -26.42
N GLN A 300 -14.94 3.87 -25.28
CA GLN A 300 -15.63 2.87 -24.45
C GLN A 300 -16.89 2.34 -25.14
N SER A 301 -17.62 3.21 -25.83
CA SER A 301 -18.80 2.84 -26.61
C SER A 301 -18.45 1.88 -27.75
N ILE A 302 -17.33 2.13 -28.46
CA ILE A 302 -16.83 1.24 -29.50
C ILE A 302 -16.47 -0.12 -28.92
N LYS A 303 -15.75 -0.16 -27.80
CA LYS A 303 -15.42 -1.42 -27.12
C LYS A 303 -16.65 -2.18 -26.67
N LEU A 304 -17.65 -1.48 -26.14
CA LEU A 304 -18.93 -2.08 -25.75
C LEU A 304 -19.62 -2.74 -26.94
N VAL A 305 -19.69 -2.04 -28.09
CA VAL A 305 -20.29 -2.59 -29.30
C VAL A 305 -19.55 -3.85 -29.78
N ARG A 306 -18.22 -3.85 -29.73
CA ARG A 306 -17.41 -5.04 -30.07
C ARG A 306 -17.67 -6.21 -29.10
N ALA A 307 -17.74 -5.93 -27.80
CA ALA A 307 -18.02 -6.98 -26.81
C ALA A 307 -19.44 -7.58 -27.01
N LEU A 308 -20.41 -6.74 -27.32
CA LEU A 308 -21.78 -7.22 -27.65
C LEU A 308 -21.80 -8.02 -28.97
N GLU A 309 -21.03 -7.64 -29.98
CA GLU A 309 -20.89 -8.37 -31.26
C GLU A 309 -20.44 -9.81 -31.04
N LEU A 310 -19.44 -10.03 -30.14
CA LEU A 310 -18.94 -11.38 -29.82
C LEU A 310 -20.03 -12.31 -29.29
N GLY A 311 -21.04 -11.78 -28.61
CA GLY A 311 -22.14 -12.53 -28.02
C GLY A 311 -23.38 -12.69 -28.91
N LEU A 312 -23.36 -12.21 -30.18
CA LEU A 312 -24.57 -12.21 -31.05
C LEU A 312 -25.02 -13.60 -31.52
N GLU A 313 -24.17 -14.63 -31.47
CA GLU A 313 -24.54 -15.98 -31.91
C GLU A 313 -25.66 -16.59 -31.07
N SER A 314 -25.67 -16.32 -29.78
CA SER A 314 -26.69 -16.75 -28.82
C SER A 314 -27.65 -15.62 -28.41
N LEU A 315 -27.93 -14.68 -29.33
CA LEU A 315 -28.75 -13.51 -29.02
C LEU A 315 -30.20 -13.93 -28.72
N ASP A 316 -30.71 -13.57 -27.54
CA ASP A 316 -32.08 -13.76 -27.13
C ASP A 316 -33.02 -12.67 -27.66
N ALA A 317 -34.35 -12.91 -27.60
CA ALA A 317 -35.36 -11.96 -28.06
C ALA A 317 -35.35 -10.64 -27.30
N PRO A 318 -35.18 -10.59 -25.96
CA PRO A 318 -35.09 -9.34 -25.21
C PRO A 318 -33.94 -8.45 -25.64
N TRP A 319 -32.74 -9.01 -25.87
CA TRP A 319 -31.60 -8.24 -26.33
C TRP A 319 -31.74 -7.76 -27.77
N LEU A 320 -32.32 -8.56 -28.65
CA LEU A 320 -32.64 -8.12 -30.01
C LEU A 320 -33.57 -6.89 -29.96
N ALA A 321 -34.65 -6.97 -29.19
CA ALA A 321 -35.59 -5.86 -29.03
C ALA A 321 -34.91 -4.59 -28.44
N ARG A 322 -33.98 -4.74 -27.49
CA ARG A 322 -33.18 -3.62 -26.95
C ARG A 322 -32.32 -2.96 -28.03
N ILE A 323 -31.63 -3.76 -28.84
CA ILE A 323 -30.79 -3.26 -29.92
C ILE A 323 -31.63 -2.53 -30.96
N GLU A 324 -32.73 -3.13 -31.43
CA GLU A 324 -33.64 -2.54 -32.39
C GLU A 324 -34.29 -1.24 -31.87
N SER A 325 -34.75 -1.24 -30.63
CA SER A 325 -35.33 -0.03 -30.01
C SER A 325 -34.31 1.10 -29.86
N ALA A 326 -33.07 0.78 -29.54
CA ALA A 326 -32.00 1.77 -29.45
C ALA A 326 -31.65 2.35 -30.83
N GLN A 327 -31.58 1.52 -31.89
CA GLN A 327 -31.33 1.95 -33.25
C GLN A 327 -32.49 2.81 -33.78
N GLN A 328 -33.75 2.48 -33.47
CA GLN A 328 -34.92 3.27 -33.88
C GLN A 328 -34.94 4.65 -33.21
N ARG A 329 -34.54 4.74 -31.91
CA ARG A 329 -34.45 6.03 -31.22
C ARG A 329 -33.31 6.91 -31.73
N ASN A 330 -32.20 6.29 -32.14
CA ASN A 330 -31.02 6.98 -32.64
C ASN A 330 -30.62 6.49 -34.03
N PRO A 331 -31.42 6.77 -35.06
CA PRO A 331 -31.25 6.18 -36.39
C PRO A 331 -30.00 6.65 -37.13
N ARG A 332 -29.33 7.72 -36.64
CA ARG A 332 -28.08 8.25 -37.20
C ARG A 332 -26.83 7.73 -36.54
N ASP A 333 -26.93 7.00 -35.44
CA ASP A 333 -25.76 6.44 -34.77
C ASP A 333 -25.27 5.21 -35.53
N ALA A 334 -24.12 5.35 -36.21
CA ALA A 334 -23.51 4.29 -36.99
C ALA A 334 -23.16 3.04 -36.17
N ARG A 335 -22.85 3.19 -34.88
CA ARG A 335 -22.55 2.06 -33.99
C ARG A 335 -23.78 1.21 -33.73
N LEU A 336 -24.94 1.86 -33.51
CA LEU A 336 -26.22 1.17 -33.30
C LEU A 336 -26.75 0.57 -34.61
N GLN A 337 -26.57 1.25 -35.76
CA GLN A 337 -26.88 0.67 -37.08
C GLN A 337 -26.04 -0.58 -37.35
N TYR A 338 -24.74 -0.52 -37.04
CA TYR A 338 -23.84 -1.65 -37.16
C TYR A 338 -24.31 -2.83 -36.31
N LEU A 339 -24.50 -2.63 -35.00
CA LEU A 339 -24.88 -3.70 -34.08
C LEU A 339 -26.23 -4.31 -34.46
N ALA A 340 -27.22 -3.49 -34.81
CA ALA A 340 -28.50 -3.96 -35.30
C ALA A 340 -28.40 -4.73 -36.63
N GLY A 341 -27.56 -4.26 -37.53
CA GLY A 341 -27.26 -4.95 -38.78
C GLY A 341 -26.63 -6.32 -38.60
N MET A 342 -25.63 -6.43 -37.70
CA MET A 342 -25.00 -7.69 -37.33
C MET A 342 -25.98 -8.65 -36.63
N ALA A 343 -26.84 -8.14 -35.75
CA ALA A 343 -27.88 -8.93 -35.07
C ALA A 343 -28.90 -9.47 -36.09
N CYS A 344 -29.33 -8.65 -37.07
CA CYS A 344 -30.19 -9.08 -38.17
C CYS A 344 -29.52 -10.15 -39.04
N LEU A 345 -28.22 -10.00 -39.32
CA LEU A 345 -27.45 -11.00 -40.08
C LEU A 345 -27.45 -12.37 -39.39
N LYS A 346 -27.19 -12.40 -38.09
CA LYS A 346 -27.21 -13.65 -37.28
C LYS A 346 -28.61 -14.28 -37.23
N ARG A 347 -29.66 -13.49 -37.33
CA ARG A 347 -31.05 -13.96 -37.41
C ARG A 347 -31.53 -14.23 -38.84
N GLN A 348 -30.65 -14.20 -39.81
CA GLN A 348 -30.96 -14.45 -41.23
C GLN A 348 -31.96 -13.44 -41.88
N LEU A 349 -32.05 -12.22 -41.29
CA LEU A 349 -32.89 -11.14 -41.78
C LEU A 349 -32.10 -10.31 -42.81
N TRP A 350 -31.75 -10.96 -43.93
CA TRP A 350 -30.77 -10.51 -44.92
C TRP A 350 -31.03 -9.09 -45.46
N GLY A 351 -32.25 -8.77 -45.84
CA GLY A 351 -32.59 -7.47 -46.40
C GLY A 351 -32.40 -6.33 -45.43
N ARG A 352 -32.81 -6.53 -44.16
CA ARG A 352 -32.66 -5.55 -43.10
C ARG A 352 -31.20 -5.41 -42.65
N ALA A 353 -30.48 -6.52 -42.58
CA ALA A 353 -29.05 -6.51 -42.30
C ALA A 353 -28.28 -5.68 -43.32
N GLN A 354 -28.54 -5.90 -44.64
CA GLN A 354 -27.89 -5.15 -45.68
C GLN A 354 -28.16 -3.64 -45.57
N LEU A 355 -29.42 -3.25 -45.39
CA LEU A 355 -29.79 -1.83 -45.28
C LEU A 355 -29.02 -1.15 -44.14
N LEU A 356 -29.06 -1.74 -42.93
CA LEU A 356 -28.45 -1.17 -41.76
C LEU A 356 -26.91 -1.15 -41.84
N LEU A 357 -26.28 -2.21 -42.34
CA LEU A 357 -24.83 -2.26 -42.52
C LEU A 357 -24.34 -1.26 -43.60
N THR A 358 -25.09 -1.08 -44.71
CA THR A 358 -24.78 -0.09 -45.73
C THR A 358 -24.85 1.35 -45.18
N GLN A 359 -25.81 1.62 -44.29
CA GLN A 359 -25.88 2.90 -43.60
C GLN A 359 -24.71 3.06 -42.59
N ALA A 360 -24.41 2.00 -41.82
CA ALA A 360 -23.37 2.02 -40.81
C ALA A 360 -21.98 2.35 -41.39
N VAL A 361 -21.59 1.75 -42.51
CA VAL A 361 -20.25 1.96 -43.11
C VAL A 361 -19.98 3.41 -43.49
N THR A 362 -21.02 4.23 -43.75
CA THR A 362 -20.84 5.65 -44.07
C THR A 362 -20.46 6.50 -42.85
N GLY A 363 -20.83 6.06 -41.63
CA GLY A 363 -20.63 6.81 -40.41
C GLY A 363 -19.64 6.18 -39.44
N LEU A 364 -19.24 4.92 -39.62
CA LEU A 364 -18.29 4.22 -38.75
C LEU A 364 -16.89 4.80 -38.90
N ARG A 365 -16.32 5.29 -37.77
CA ARG A 365 -14.95 5.81 -37.72
C ARG A 365 -13.95 4.77 -37.23
N ASP A 366 -14.41 3.76 -36.48
CA ASP A 366 -13.55 2.72 -35.95
C ASP A 366 -13.17 1.74 -37.07
N PRO A 367 -11.86 1.53 -37.36
CA PRO A 367 -11.40 0.72 -38.46
C PRO A 367 -11.79 -0.76 -38.35
N VAL A 368 -11.95 -1.29 -37.11
CA VAL A 368 -12.33 -2.69 -36.91
C VAL A 368 -13.80 -2.90 -37.17
N LEU A 369 -14.68 -2.07 -36.61
CA LEU A 369 -16.12 -2.16 -36.87
C LEU A 369 -16.42 -1.90 -38.39
N HIS A 370 -15.73 -0.94 -38.95
CA HIS A 370 -15.85 -0.65 -40.39
C HIS A 370 -15.45 -1.85 -41.26
N ARG A 371 -14.33 -2.48 -40.99
CA ARG A 371 -13.89 -3.70 -41.68
C ARG A 371 -14.86 -4.86 -41.47
N ASN A 372 -15.36 -5.09 -40.28
CA ASN A 372 -16.32 -6.15 -39.99
C ASN A 372 -17.66 -5.90 -40.72
N ALA A 373 -18.11 -4.64 -40.82
CA ALA A 373 -19.30 -4.29 -41.58
C ALA A 373 -19.14 -4.63 -43.08
N TRP A 374 -18.00 -4.29 -43.69
CA TRP A 374 -17.72 -4.67 -45.07
C TRP A 374 -17.60 -6.17 -45.29
N ARG A 375 -17.02 -6.92 -44.35
CA ARG A 375 -17.00 -8.38 -44.38
C ARG A 375 -18.42 -8.98 -44.36
N ALA A 376 -19.27 -8.46 -43.47
CA ALA A 376 -20.66 -8.88 -43.39
C ALA A 376 -21.45 -8.57 -44.67
N LEU A 377 -21.22 -7.38 -45.26
CA LEU A 377 -21.82 -7.03 -46.56
C LEU A 377 -21.33 -7.93 -47.71
N ALA A 378 -20.05 -8.32 -47.70
CA ALA A 378 -19.50 -9.25 -48.67
C ALA A 378 -20.15 -10.63 -48.57
N GLN A 379 -20.27 -11.17 -47.34
CA GLN A 379 -20.98 -12.44 -47.11
C GLN A 379 -22.45 -12.41 -47.54
N LEU A 380 -23.13 -11.28 -47.35
CA LEU A 380 -24.51 -11.09 -47.79
C LEU A 380 -24.62 -11.08 -49.32
N ALA A 381 -23.65 -10.48 -50.02
CA ALA A 381 -23.60 -10.44 -51.49
C ALA A 381 -23.33 -11.84 -52.07
N GLU A 382 -22.39 -12.61 -51.46
CA GLU A 382 -22.12 -14.00 -51.84
C GLU A 382 -23.36 -14.89 -51.70
N GLN A 383 -24.10 -14.78 -50.58
CA GLN A 383 -25.34 -15.54 -50.39
C GLN A 383 -26.45 -15.25 -51.41
N ARG A 384 -26.37 -14.08 -52.07
CA ARG A 384 -27.31 -13.70 -53.16
C ARG A 384 -26.80 -14.05 -54.54
N GLY A 385 -25.58 -14.54 -54.66
CA GLY A 385 -24.93 -14.79 -55.95
C GLY A 385 -24.48 -13.53 -56.68
N ASP A 386 -24.29 -12.40 -55.97
CA ASP A 386 -23.78 -11.16 -56.56
C ASP A 386 -22.26 -11.08 -56.33
N ASP A 387 -21.54 -11.79 -57.20
CA ASP A 387 -20.08 -11.89 -57.13
C ASP A 387 -19.37 -10.56 -57.28
N ALA A 388 -19.95 -9.64 -58.10
CA ALA A 388 -19.35 -8.32 -58.29
C ALA A 388 -19.42 -7.44 -57.04
N ALA A 389 -20.57 -7.40 -56.36
CA ALA A 389 -20.76 -6.70 -55.10
C ALA A 389 -19.93 -7.34 -54.02
N ALA A 390 -19.84 -8.69 -53.95
CA ALA A 390 -19.02 -9.41 -53.00
C ALA A 390 -17.54 -9.06 -53.14
N ALA A 391 -16.99 -9.12 -54.34
CA ALA A 391 -15.59 -8.77 -54.61
C ALA A 391 -15.26 -7.32 -54.23
N GLN A 392 -16.18 -6.39 -54.56
CA GLN A 392 -16.01 -4.99 -54.14
C GLN A 392 -16.03 -4.79 -52.63
N ALA A 393 -16.93 -5.46 -51.91
CA ALA A 393 -17.03 -5.38 -50.45
C ALA A 393 -15.80 -5.99 -49.76
N TRP A 394 -15.31 -7.16 -50.23
CA TRP A 394 -14.06 -7.75 -49.74
C TRP A 394 -12.85 -6.84 -49.97
N LYS A 395 -12.75 -6.20 -51.14
CA LYS A 395 -11.70 -5.22 -51.44
C LYS A 395 -11.72 -4.06 -50.44
N ARG A 396 -12.90 -3.52 -50.14
CA ARG A 396 -13.06 -2.44 -49.13
C ARG A 396 -12.71 -2.89 -47.72
N ALA A 397 -13.11 -4.12 -47.37
CA ALA A 397 -12.71 -4.71 -46.06
C ALA A 397 -11.19 -4.85 -45.93
N ALA A 398 -10.48 -5.15 -47.02
CA ALA A 398 -9.02 -5.26 -47.04
C ALA A 398 -8.30 -3.90 -47.00
N GLN A 399 -8.89 -2.86 -47.57
CA GLN A 399 -8.32 -1.50 -47.63
C GLN A 399 -8.51 -0.70 -46.34
N GLY A 400 -9.44 -1.11 -45.48
CA GLY A 400 -9.73 -0.46 -44.21
C GLY A 400 -8.82 -0.92 -43.04
N SER A 401 -7.62 -1.36 -43.35
CA SER A 401 -6.60 -1.80 -42.35
C SER A 401 -5.55 -0.73 -42.08
#